data_212f20e8b7c4c2aaf467212535936205
#
_entry.id   212f20e8b7c4c2aaf467212535936205
#
_cell.length_a   1.000
_cell.length_b   1.000
_cell.length_c   1.000
_cell.angle_alpha   90.00
_cell.angle_beta   90.00
_cell.angle_gamma   90.00
#
_symmetry.space_group_name_H-M   'P 1'
#
loop_
_entity.id
_entity.type
_entity.pdbx_description
1 polymer ?
#
loop_
_entity_poly.entity_id
_entity_poly.type
_entity_poly.pdbx_seq_one_letter_code
_entity_poly.pdbx_strand_id
1 'polypeptide(L)'
;MSETETLVTIARDDSVGTITMNDAQRRNALSKELIEGLVNAIGELQDAKARAIVLRAQPGTRTWSSGHNVRELPTTGRDPLAYSDPLRLLVRRIQACPAPVIAMVEGGVWGGACEVVMSCDFAVASEDATFAITPARMGVPYNIVGTLNLMHSANIPLVKEMLFCGKQVGAIRANQVGIVNYVVPPGELEQQTYKLAREIAENSPLVIALLKEEVRVLSAASPLSPETFERIQGLRRAVYDSEDYQEGIKAFFEKRAPRFQGK
;
A
#
# COMPACT_ATOMS: atom_id res chain seq x y z
N MET A 1 -6.59 -30.64 -14.32
CA MET A 1 -6.19 -30.02 -13.05
C MET A 1 -5.57 -28.69 -13.46
N SER A 2 -6.26 -27.56 -13.27
CA SER A 2 -5.66 -26.25 -13.53
C SER A 2 -4.56 -26.06 -12.49
N GLU A 3 -3.33 -25.86 -12.92
CA GLU A 3 -2.26 -25.35 -12.08
C GLU A 3 -2.79 -24.07 -11.43
N THR A 4 -2.89 -24.09 -10.11
CA THR A 4 -3.23 -22.88 -9.34
C THR A 4 -2.06 -21.92 -9.54
N GLU A 5 -2.20 -20.94 -10.44
CA GLU A 5 -1.17 -19.91 -10.64
C GLU A 5 -0.85 -19.28 -9.29
N THR A 6 0.41 -19.30 -8.90
CA THR A 6 0.88 -18.73 -7.64
C THR A 6 0.69 -17.21 -7.70
N LEU A 7 -0.10 -16.64 -6.76
CA LEU A 7 -0.43 -15.20 -6.73
C LEU A 7 0.80 -14.30 -6.46
N VAL A 8 1.86 -14.89 -5.90
CA VAL A 8 3.10 -14.19 -5.57
C VAL A 8 4.26 -15.04 -6.02
N THR A 9 5.19 -14.46 -6.74
CA THR A 9 6.45 -15.13 -7.11
C THR A 9 7.63 -14.45 -6.43
N ILE A 10 8.66 -15.24 -6.11
CA ILE A 10 9.88 -14.77 -5.47
C ILE A 10 11.04 -15.08 -6.39
N ALA A 11 11.91 -14.10 -6.57
CA ALA A 11 13.21 -14.28 -7.21
C ALA A 11 14.29 -13.68 -6.31
N ARG A 12 15.51 -14.14 -6.46
CA ARG A 12 16.66 -13.61 -5.74
C ARG A 12 17.87 -13.52 -6.69
N ASP A 13 18.48 -12.35 -6.67
CA ASP A 13 19.75 -12.10 -7.34
C ASP A 13 20.75 -11.62 -6.26
N ASP A 14 21.68 -12.51 -5.89
CA ASP A 14 22.63 -12.33 -4.80
C ASP A 14 21.95 -11.90 -3.49
N SER A 15 22.13 -10.66 -3.09
CA SER A 15 21.62 -10.07 -1.83
C SER A 15 20.28 -9.33 -1.99
N VAL A 16 19.76 -9.20 -3.24
CA VAL A 16 18.51 -8.53 -3.53
C VAL A 16 17.40 -9.56 -3.78
N GLY A 17 16.33 -9.49 -2.99
CA GLY A 17 15.12 -10.27 -3.21
C GLY A 17 14.11 -9.49 -4.05
N THR A 18 13.33 -10.19 -4.88
CA THR A 18 12.21 -9.61 -5.63
C THR A 18 10.94 -10.37 -5.35
N ILE A 19 9.90 -9.64 -4.98
CA ILE A 19 8.54 -10.16 -4.79
C ILE A 19 7.67 -9.57 -5.90
N THR A 20 7.06 -10.44 -6.70
CA THR A 20 6.18 -10.01 -7.79
C THR A 20 4.75 -10.45 -7.50
N MET A 21 3.82 -9.50 -7.47
CA MET A 21 2.38 -9.76 -7.46
C MET A 21 1.96 -10.28 -8.84
N ASN A 22 1.30 -11.43 -8.88
CA ASN A 22 0.96 -12.18 -10.09
C ASN A 22 -0.55 -12.45 -10.19
N ASP A 23 -1.38 -11.46 -9.91
CA ASP A 23 -2.85 -11.53 -10.07
C ASP A 23 -3.36 -10.39 -10.97
N ALA A 24 -2.76 -10.28 -12.16
CA ALA A 24 -3.09 -9.22 -13.12
C ALA A 24 -4.56 -9.27 -13.56
N GLN A 25 -5.18 -10.45 -13.61
CA GLN A 25 -6.60 -10.62 -13.94
C GLN A 25 -7.52 -9.91 -12.94
N ARG A 26 -7.16 -9.92 -11.65
CA ARG A 26 -7.87 -9.18 -10.59
C ARG A 26 -7.18 -7.84 -10.28
N ARG A 27 -6.27 -7.38 -11.16
CA ARG A 27 -5.52 -6.12 -11.00
C ARG A 27 -4.75 -6.08 -9.67
N ASN A 28 -4.18 -7.19 -9.26
CA ASN A 28 -3.48 -7.35 -7.98
C ASN A 28 -4.31 -6.78 -6.81
N ALA A 29 -5.62 -7.07 -6.80
CA ALA A 29 -6.48 -6.68 -5.68
C ALA A 29 -5.95 -7.36 -4.41
N LEU A 30 -5.76 -6.57 -3.36
CA LEU A 30 -5.23 -7.01 -2.08
C LEU A 30 -6.26 -7.88 -1.35
N SER A 31 -6.45 -9.12 -1.87
CA SER A 31 -7.21 -10.17 -1.24
C SER A 31 -6.42 -10.77 -0.07
N LYS A 32 -7.11 -11.44 0.83
CA LYS A 32 -6.47 -12.15 1.95
C LYS A 32 -5.37 -13.11 1.45
N GLU A 33 -5.65 -13.87 0.39
CA GLU A 33 -4.69 -14.82 -0.19
C GLU A 33 -3.44 -14.13 -0.76
N LEU A 34 -3.62 -13.04 -1.54
CA LEU A 34 -2.49 -12.28 -2.08
C LEU A 34 -1.66 -11.68 -0.94
N ILE A 35 -2.31 -11.12 0.07
CA ILE A 35 -1.63 -10.51 1.22
C ILE A 35 -0.84 -11.57 2.02
N GLU A 36 -1.44 -12.73 2.29
CA GLU A 36 -0.76 -13.85 2.96
C GLU A 36 0.48 -14.30 2.17
N GLY A 37 0.35 -14.38 0.84
CA GLY A 37 1.49 -14.66 -0.05
C GLY A 37 2.60 -13.61 0.07
N LEU A 38 2.26 -12.32 0.09
CA LEU A 38 3.23 -11.23 0.25
C LEU A 38 3.92 -11.26 1.62
N VAL A 39 3.17 -11.49 2.69
CA VAL A 39 3.72 -11.61 4.06
C VAL A 39 4.69 -12.78 4.16
N ASN A 40 4.34 -13.93 3.59
CA ASN A 40 5.19 -15.11 3.55
C ASN A 40 6.45 -14.87 2.72
N ALA A 41 6.32 -14.23 1.55
CA ALA A 41 7.43 -13.90 0.67
C ALA A 41 8.47 -12.97 1.34
N ILE A 42 8.00 -11.95 2.09
CA ILE A 42 8.89 -11.08 2.88
C ILE A 42 9.60 -11.93 3.95
N GLY A 43 8.90 -12.86 4.61
CA GLY A 43 9.48 -13.78 5.59
C GLY A 43 10.58 -14.65 4.99
N GLU A 44 10.30 -15.30 3.87
CA GLU A 44 11.25 -16.17 3.17
C GLU A 44 12.51 -15.40 2.75
N LEU A 45 12.37 -14.20 2.18
CA LEU A 45 13.52 -13.39 1.82
C LEU A 45 14.31 -12.88 3.03
N GLN A 46 13.64 -12.60 4.15
CA GLN A 46 14.31 -12.25 5.42
C GLN A 46 15.12 -13.43 5.94
N ASP A 47 14.56 -14.64 5.95
CA ASP A 47 15.24 -15.86 6.40
C ASP A 47 16.41 -16.20 5.47
N ALA A 48 16.26 -15.93 4.18
CA ALA A 48 17.32 -16.02 3.17
C ALA A 48 18.36 -14.88 3.28
N LYS A 49 18.24 -13.97 4.26
CA LYS A 49 19.16 -12.84 4.51
C LYS A 49 19.29 -11.89 3.32
N ALA A 50 18.18 -11.62 2.60
CA ALA A 50 18.15 -10.55 1.62
C ALA A 50 18.49 -9.21 2.30
N ARG A 51 19.29 -8.38 1.64
CA ARG A 51 19.72 -7.07 2.14
C ARG A 51 18.83 -5.92 1.66
N ALA A 52 18.15 -6.13 0.54
CA ALA A 52 17.08 -5.27 0.03
C ALA A 52 16.00 -6.14 -0.63
N ILE A 53 14.75 -5.68 -0.59
CA ILE A 53 13.61 -6.38 -1.19
C ILE A 53 12.90 -5.43 -2.15
N VAL A 54 12.72 -5.85 -3.39
CA VAL A 54 11.92 -5.13 -4.38
C VAL A 54 10.51 -5.75 -4.43
N LEU A 55 9.49 -4.93 -4.21
CA LEU A 55 8.08 -5.31 -4.36
C LEU A 55 7.51 -4.70 -5.63
N ARG A 56 7.04 -5.54 -6.55
CA ARG A 56 6.53 -5.10 -7.85
C ARG A 56 5.26 -5.83 -8.27
N ALA A 57 4.57 -5.28 -9.24
CA ALA A 57 3.61 -6.02 -10.07
C ALA A 57 4.33 -6.70 -11.25
N GLN A 58 3.62 -7.53 -12.01
CA GLN A 58 4.15 -8.07 -13.26
C GLN A 58 4.49 -6.93 -14.24
N PRO A 59 5.61 -7.06 -14.97
CA PRO A 59 6.00 -6.06 -15.98
C PRO A 59 4.91 -5.77 -17.00
N GLY A 60 4.74 -4.49 -17.36
CA GLY A 60 3.78 -4.06 -18.38
C GLY A 60 2.33 -4.04 -17.92
N THR A 61 2.07 -4.20 -16.63
CA THR A 61 0.72 -4.08 -16.08
C THR A 61 0.25 -2.62 -16.04
N ARG A 62 -1.03 -2.40 -16.39
CA ARG A 62 -1.65 -1.06 -16.29
C ARG A 62 -2.01 -0.67 -14.85
N THR A 63 -2.02 -1.63 -13.95
CA THR A 63 -2.41 -1.42 -12.55
C THR A 63 -1.44 -2.19 -11.67
N TRP A 64 -0.66 -1.47 -10.88
CA TRP A 64 0.21 -2.05 -9.87
C TRP A 64 -0.60 -2.83 -8.83
N SER A 65 -1.62 -2.18 -8.27
CA SER A 65 -2.66 -2.83 -7.47
C SER A 65 -3.91 -1.96 -7.38
N SER A 66 -5.08 -2.58 -7.46
CA SER A 66 -6.38 -1.92 -7.31
C SER A 66 -6.77 -1.65 -5.85
N GLY A 67 -5.91 -1.98 -4.89
CA GLY A 67 -6.17 -1.81 -3.47
C GLY A 67 -6.98 -2.95 -2.88
N HIS A 68 -7.62 -2.70 -1.74
CA HIS A 68 -8.36 -3.72 -0.99
C HIS A 68 -9.43 -4.41 -1.84
N ASN A 69 -9.56 -5.74 -1.69
CA ASN A 69 -10.59 -6.49 -2.39
C ASN A 69 -11.97 -6.14 -1.82
N VAL A 70 -12.74 -5.34 -2.56
CA VAL A 70 -14.07 -4.87 -2.12
C VAL A 70 -15.05 -6.02 -1.83
N ARG A 71 -14.85 -7.19 -2.44
CA ARG A 71 -15.69 -8.38 -2.18
C ARG A 71 -15.49 -8.97 -0.77
N GLU A 72 -14.38 -8.63 -0.13
CA GLU A 72 -14.02 -9.09 1.22
C GLU A 72 -14.40 -8.06 2.30
N LEU A 73 -14.95 -6.90 1.91
CA LEU A 73 -15.48 -5.94 2.86
C LEU A 73 -16.69 -6.52 3.61
N PRO A 74 -16.73 -6.41 4.95
CA PRO A 74 -17.83 -6.96 5.72
C PRO A 74 -19.15 -6.28 5.41
N THR A 75 -20.22 -7.07 5.32
CA THR A 75 -21.60 -6.57 5.13
C THR A 75 -22.29 -6.23 6.45
N THR A 76 -21.60 -6.35 7.59
CA THR A 76 -22.18 -6.35 8.95
C THR A 76 -21.82 -5.13 9.79
N GLY A 77 -21.44 -3.98 9.20
CA GLY A 77 -21.13 -2.77 9.96
C GLY A 77 -19.87 -2.85 10.86
N ARG A 78 -19.05 -3.89 10.74
CA ARG A 78 -17.79 -4.01 11.47
C ARG A 78 -16.66 -3.29 10.74
N ASP A 79 -15.77 -2.65 11.49
CA ASP A 79 -14.56 -2.07 10.92
C ASP A 79 -13.71 -3.16 10.23
N PRO A 80 -13.64 -3.20 8.89
CA PRO A 80 -12.89 -4.23 8.16
C PRO A 80 -11.38 -4.12 8.35
N LEU A 81 -10.90 -2.99 8.88
CA LEU A 81 -9.48 -2.71 9.06
C LEU A 81 -9.07 -2.80 10.55
N ALA A 82 -9.58 -3.83 11.23
CA ALA A 82 -9.18 -4.17 12.59
C ALA A 82 -7.67 -4.47 12.67
N TYR A 83 -7.12 -4.54 13.89
CA TYR A 83 -5.69 -4.82 14.09
C TYR A 83 -5.21 -6.11 13.39
N SER A 84 -6.07 -7.12 13.33
CA SER A 84 -5.80 -8.41 12.66
C SER A 84 -6.13 -8.41 11.17
N ASP A 85 -6.55 -7.29 10.60
CA ASP A 85 -6.82 -7.20 9.16
C ASP A 85 -5.57 -7.55 8.36
N PRO A 86 -5.68 -8.35 7.27
CA PRO A 86 -4.54 -8.77 6.46
C PRO A 86 -3.71 -7.61 5.92
N LEU A 87 -4.33 -6.52 5.42
CA LEU A 87 -3.60 -5.35 4.93
C LEU A 87 -2.74 -4.73 6.04
N ARG A 88 -3.28 -4.66 7.25
CA ARG A 88 -2.54 -4.16 8.42
C ARG A 88 -1.37 -5.07 8.80
N LEU A 89 -1.53 -6.39 8.62
CA LEU A 89 -0.44 -7.35 8.81
C LEU A 89 0.68 -7.12 7.79
N LEU A 90 0.33 -6.93 6.51
CA LEU A 90 1.30 -6.66 5.45
C LEU A 90 2.08 -5.36 5.72
N VAL A 91 1.37 -4.27 6.04
CA VAL A 91 2.00 -2.97 6.37
C VAL A 91 3.01 -3.13 7.51
N ARG A 92 2.60 -3.77 8.61
CA ARG A 92 3.52 -4.04 9.73
C ARG A 92 4.69 -4.93 9.33
N ARG A 93 4.46 -5.94 8.47
CA ARG A 93 5.53 -6.82 8.00
C ARG A 93 6.57 -6.08 7.18
N ILE A 94 6.14 -5.17 6.29
CA ILE A 94 7.02 -4.30 5.52
C ILE A 94 7.83 -3.40 6.47
N GLN A 95 7.16 -2.71 7.39
CA GLN A 95 7.80 -1.76 8.31
C GLN A 95 8.76 -2.43 9.31
N ALA A 96 8.45 -3.65 9.76
CA ALA A 96 9.29 -4.40 10.70
C ALA A 96 10.38 -5.25 10.03
N CYS A 97 10.38 -5.38 8.70
CA CYS A 97 11.43 -6.11 7.99
C CYS A 97 12.78 -5.40 8.16
N PRO A 98 13.86 -6.09 8.63
CA PRO A 98 15.17 -5.45 8.79
C PRO A 98 15.78 -4.99 7.45
N ALA A 99 15.47 -5.71 6.35
CA ALA A 99 15.89 -5.30 5.01
C ALA A 99 14.95 -4.21 4.48
N PRO A 100 15.45 -3.12 3.88
CA PRO A 100 14.63 -2.14 3.21
C PRO A 100 13.79 -2.75 2.10
N VAL A 101 12.52 -2.33 2.03
CA VAL A 101 11.57 -2.71 1.00
C VAL A 101 11.38 -1.55 0.04
N ILE A 102 11.57 -1.80 -1.25
CA ILE A 102 11.48 -0.81 -2.32
C ILE A 102 10.25 -1.13 -3.18
N ALA A 103 9.28 -0.25 -3.24
CA ALA A 103 8.19 -0.37 -4.18
C ALA A 103 8.66 0.04 -5.58
N MET A 104 8.60 -0.88 -6.54
CA MET A 104 8.80 -0.60 -7.96
C MET A 104 7.44 -0.45 -8.62
N VAL A 105 7.09 0.76 -9.03
CA VAL A 105 5.73 1.15 -9.37
C VAL A 105 5.60 1.51 -10.85
N GLU A 106 4.77 0.75 -11.57
CA GLU A 106 4.26 1.11 -12.89
C GLU A 106 2.73 1.06 -12.90
N GLY A 107 2.09 1.96 -13.64
CA GLY A 107 0.63 2.02 -13.73
C GLY A 107 -0.06 2.54 -12.46
N GLY A 108 -1.30 2.11 -12.25
CA GLY A 108 -2.17 2.67 -11.20
C GLY A 108 -2.01 2.02 -9.84
N VAL A 109 -1.93 2.84 -8.79
CA VAL A 109 -1.90 2.45 -7.37
C VAL A 109 -3.15 3.02 -6.69
N TRP A 110 -4.06 2.15 -6.23
CA TRP A 110 -5.38 2.55 -5.79
C TRP A 110 -5.69 2.17 -4.35
N GLY A 111 -6.35 3.07 -3.62
CA GLY A 111 -6.90 2.79 -2.29
C GLY A 111 -5.85 2.26 -1.31
N GLY A 112 -6.07 1.06 -0.75
CA GLY A 112 -5.13 0.41 0.18
C GLY A 112 -3.76 0.10 -0.40
N ALA A 113 -3.60 0.03 -1.74
CA ALA A 113 -2.31 -0.13 -2.37
C ALA A 113 -1.40 1.11 -2.17
N CYS A 114 -1.99 2.31 -2.08
CA CYS A 114 -1.23 3.51 -1.71
C CYS A 114 -0.61 3.36 -0.32
N GLU A 115 -1.34 2.76 0.64
CA GLU A 115 -0.82 2.50 1.98
C GLU A 115 0.36 1.52 1.94
N VAL A 116 0.28 0.47 1.11
CA VAL A 116 1.41 -0.47 0.92
C VAL A 116 2.63 0.24 0.38
N VAL A 117 2.49 1.03 -0.70
CA VAL A 117 3.62 1.78 -1.29
C VAL A 117 4.22 2.76 -0.29
N MET A 118 3.39 3.54 0.43
CA MET A 118 3.87 4.50 1.45
C MET A 118 4.44 3.84 2.70
N SER A 119 4.22 2.54 2.89
CA SER A 119 4.81 1.76 3.99
C SER A 119 6.14 1.12 3.59
N CYS A 120 6.49 1.12 2.32
CA CYS A 120 7.82 0.76 1.85
C CYS A 120 8.83 1.85 2.23
N ASP A 121 10.10 1.48 2.33
CA ASP A 121 11.18 2.42 2.67
C ASP A 121 11.51 3.36 1.53
N PHE A 122 11.33 2.88 0.30
CA PHE A 122 11.51 3.64 -0.93
C PHE A 122 10.42 3.29 -1.94
N ALA A 123 10.13 4.24 -2.82
CA ALA A 123 9.32 4.04 -4.00
C ALA A 123 10.02 4.61 -5.23
N VAL A 124 10.17 3.79 -6.26
CA VAL A 124 10.62 4.19 -7.60
C VAL A 124 9.43 4.02 -8.53
N ALA A 125 9.02 5.08 -9.19
CA ALA A 125 7.85 5.07 -10.05
C ALA A 125 8.20 5.37 -11.50
N SER A 126 7.52 4.75 -12.44
CA SER A 126 7.56 5.19 -13.82
C SER A 126 6.74 6.49 -13.99
N GLU A 127 7.08 7.30 -15.01
CA GLU A 127 6.42 8.59 -15.26
C GLU A 127 4.91 8.48 -15.47
N ASP A 128 4.43 7.36 -15.97
CA ASP A 128 3.02 7.06 -16.20
C ASP A 128 2.28 6.52 -14.97
N ALA A 129 2.99 6.29 -13.86
CA ALA A 129 2.36 5.82 -12.63
C ALA A 129 1.42 6.88 -12.03
N THR A 130 0.33 6.40 -11.44
CA THR A 130 -0.67 7.25 -10.81
C THR A 130 -1.12 6.69 -9.47
N PHE A 131 -1.45 7.58 -8.55
CA PHE A 131 -1.85 7.25 -7.18
C PHE A 131 -3.22 7.85 -6.88
N ALA A 132 -4.13 7.09 -6.27
CA ALA A 132 -5.41 7.63 -5.82
C ALA A 132 -5.95 6.89 -4.61
N ILE A 133 -6.53 7.62 -3.66
CA ILE A 133 -7.21 7.08 -2.49
C ILE A 133 -8.71 7.29 -2.70
N THR A 134 -9.41 6.25 -3.14
CA THR A 134 -10.80 6.32 -3.61
C THR A 134 -11.89 5.88 -2.62
N PRO A 135 -11.61 5.41 -1.38
CA PRO A 135 -12.63 4.91 -0.47
C PRO A 135 -13.80 5.86 -0.23
N ALA A 136 -13.57 7.19 -0.14
CA ALA A 136 -14.64 8.18 0.04
C ALA A 136 -15.69 8.15 -1.08
N ARG A 137 -15.30 7.82 -2.32
CA ARG A 137 -16.21 7.66 -3.45
C ARG A 137 -17.12 6.43 -3.33
N MET A 138 -16.76 5.51 -2.44
CA MET A 138 -17.48 4.27 -2.17
C MET A 138 -18.16 4.27 -0.81
N GLY A 139 -18.17 5.40 -0.09
CA GLY A 139 -18.69 5.47 1.27
C GLY A 139 -17.86 4.70 2.30
N VAL A 140 -16.66 4.27 1.95
CA VAL A 140 -15.77 3.51 2.84
C VAL A 140 -14.83 4.45 3.57
N PRO A 141 -14.75 4.42 4.91
CA PRO A 141 -13.81 5.27 5.64
C PRO A 141 -12.39 4.75 5.52
N TYR A 142 -11.44 5.64 5.18
CA TYR A 142 -10.03 5.29 5.15
C TYR A 142 -9.50 5.05 6.57
N ASN A 143 -8.51 4.18 6.74
CA ASN A 143 -8.02 3.83 8.08
C ASN A 143 -7.03 4.88 8.62
N ILE A 144 -6.91 4.92 9.97
CA ILE A 144 -6.07 5.91 10.67
C ILE A 144 -4.60 5.77 10.27
N VAL A 145 -4.08 4.55 10.17
CA VAL A 145 -2.66 4.33 9.89
C VAL A 145 -2.32 4.71 8.46
N GLY A 146 -3.16 4.35 7.48
CA GLY A 146 -2.99 4.81 6.11
C GLY A 146 -3.06 6.35 6.00
N THR A 147 -3.94 6.99 6.79
CA THR A 147 -4.00 8.45 6.88
C THR A 147 -2.71 9.03 7.47
N LEU A 148 -2.18 8.45 8.55
CA LEU A 148 -0.91 8.87 9.15
C LEU A 148 0.27 8.67 8.20
N ASN A 149 0.36 7.52 7.53
CA ASN A 149 1.40 7.26 6.54
C ASN A 149 1.35 8.30 5.40
N LEU A 150 0.15 8.62 4.92
CA LEU A 150 -0.01 9.67 3.90
C LEU A 150 0.41 11.06 4.43
N MET A 151 0.06 11.39 5.67
CA MET A 151 0.46 12.66 6.30
C MET A 151 1.97 12.77 6.52
N HIS A 152 2.67 11.66 6.73
CA HIS A 152 4.13 11.64 6.84
C HIS A 152 4.80 11.74 5.47
N SER A 153 4.14 11.28 4.40
CA SER A 153 4.69 11.24 3.04
C SER A 153 4.33 12.48 2.20
N ALA A 154 3.29 13.25 2.58
CA ALA A 154 2.79 14.35 1.77
C ALA A 154 2.32 15.54 2.61
N ASN A 155 2.28 16.73 2.00
CA ASN A 155 1.72 17.92 2.66
C ASN A 155 0.20 17.80 2.88
N ILE A 156 -0.30 18.44 3.94
CA ILE A 156 -1.73 18.37 4.34
C ILE A 156 -2.72 18.77 3.22
N PRO A 157 -2.49 19.81 2.39
CA PRO A 157 -3.37 20.10 1.26
C PRO A 157 -3.55 18.93 0.30
N LEU A 158 -2.48 18.24 -0.08
CA LEU A 158 -2.56 17.06 -0.95
C LEU A 158 -3.24 15.88 -0.25
N VAL A 159 -2.95 15.65 1.04
CA VAL A 159 -3.65 14.63 1.84
C VAL A 159 -5.16 14.80 1.76
N LYS A 160 -5.65 16.04 1.96
CA LYS A 160 -7.09 16.36 1.85
C LYS A 160 -7.62 16.16 0.43
N GLU A 161 -6.86 16.57 -0.59
CA GLU A 161 -7.25 16.37 -2.00
C GLU A 161 -7.39 14.88 -2.34
N MET A 162 -6.42 14.05 -1.94
CA MET A 162 -6.47 12.61 -2.17
C MET A 162 -7.62 11.95 -1.40
N LEU A 163 -7.79 12.26 -0.12
CA LEU A 163 -8.79 11.61 0.74
C LEU A 163 -10.22 12.09 0.46
N PHE A 164 -10.43 13.40 0.27
CA PHE A 164 -11.78 13.97 0.13
C PHE A 164 -12.29 13.92 -1.30
N CYS A 165 -11.40 14.15 -2.28
CA CYS A 165 -11.79 14.19 -3.69
C CYS A 165 -11.55 12.85 -4.40
N GLY A 166 -10.70 11.98 -3.84
CA GLY A 166 -10.28 10.74 -4.49
C GLY A 166 -9.60 10.99 -5.85
N LYS A 167 -8.99 12.17 -6.06
CA LYS A 167 -8.32 12.51 -7.31
C LYS A 167 -7.05 11.70 -7.51
N GLN A 168 -6.74 11.46 -8.77
CA GLN A 168 -5.46 10.87 -9.17
C GLN A 168 -4.34 11.91 -9.05
N VAL A 169 -3.20 11.44 -8.55
CA VAL A 169 -1.94 12.17 -8.48
C VAL A 169 -0.94 11.43 -9.35
N GLY A 170 -0.40 12.08 -10.38
CA GLY A 170 0.64 11.51 -11.24
C GLY A 170 1.99 11.40 -10.54
N ALA A 171 2.87 10.54 -11.06
CA ALA A 171 4.17 10.24 -10.48
C ALA A 171 5.03 11.48 -10.20
N ILE A 172 5.07 12.44 -11.13
CA ILE A 172 5.86 13.68 -10.98
C ILE A 172 5.39 14.47 -9.75
N ARG A 173 4.07 14.67 -9.59
CA ARG A 173 3.52 15.38 -8.43
C ARG A 173 3.73 14.57 -7.14
N ALA A 174 3.60 13.25 -7.20
CA ALA A 174 3.85 12.36 -6.08
C ALA A 174 5.31 12.45 -5.59
N ASN A 175 6.28 12.59 -6.50
CA ASN A 175 7.67 12.82 -6.16
C ASN A 175 7.91 14.20 -5.52
N GLN A 176 7.33 15.26 -6.10
CA GLN A 176 7.47 16.64 -5.56
C GLN A 176 7.00 16.79 -4.11
N VAL A 177 6.12 15.91 -3.66
CA VAL A 177 5.54 15.94 -2.29
C VAL A 177 6.06 14.84 -1.36
N GLY A 178 6.91 13.95 -1.86
CA GLY A 178 7.57 12.90 -1.05
C GLY A 178 6.87 11.54 -1.02
N ILE A 179 5.80 11.31 -1.80
CA ILE A 179 5.15 9.99 -1.90
C ILE A 179 6.06 8.97 -2.59
N VAL A 180 6.83 9.39 -3.60
CA VAL A 180 7.83 8.57 -4.27
C VAL A 180 9.20 9.26 -4.27
N ASN A 181 10.27 8.46 -4.19
CA ASN A 181 11.64 8.97 -4.12
C ASN A 181 12.19 9.33 -5.51
N TYR A 182 11.89 8.49 -6.51
CA TYR A 182 12.40 8.65 -7.87
C TYR A 182 11.30 8.44 -8.90
N VAL A 183 11.33 9.26 -9.94
CA VAL A 183 10.48 9.11 -11.13
C VAL A 183 11.37 8.99 -12.34
N VAL A 184 11.15 7.96 -13.15
CA VAL A 184 11.97 7.65 -14.31
C VAL A 184 11.10 7.26 -15.52
N PRO A 185 11.61 7.38 -16.75
CA PRO A 185 10.93 6.83 -17.91
C PRO A 185 10.60 5.35 -17.74
N PRO A 186 9.49 4.83 -18.29
CA PRO A 186 9.07 3.44 -18.12
C PRO A 186 10.17 2.41 -18.43
N GLY A 187 10.97 2.65 -19.48
CA GLY A 187 12.07 1.76 -19.86
C GLY A 187 13.27 1.73 -18.91
N GLU A 188 13.34 2.67 -17.95
CA GLU A 188 14.43 2.77 -16.99
C GLU A 188 14.04 2.32 -15.58
N LEU A 189 12.76 2.03 -15.36
CA LEU A 189 12.21 1.72 -14.03
C LEU A 189 12.96 0.55 -13.35
N GLU A 190 13.14 -0.53 -14.06
CA GLU A 190 13.79 -1.73 -13.53
C GLU A 190 15.27 -1.45 -13.22
N GLN A 191 15.98 -0.83 -14.16
CA GLN A 191 17.40 -0.49 -13.98
C GLN A 191 17.61 0.40 -12.76
N GLN A 192 16.82 1.48 -12.61
CA GLN A 192 16.95 2.41 -11.49
C GLN A 192 16.58 1.77 -10.16
N THR A 193 15.54 0.94 -10.12
CA THR A 193 15.12 0.26 -8.90
C THR A 193 16.18 -0.71 -8.40
N TYR A 194 16.72 -1.56 -9.28
CA TYR A 194 17.75 -2.51 -8.87
C TYR A 194 19.11 -1.86 -8.62
N LYS A 195 19.41 -0.71 -9.26
CA LYS A 195 20.57 0.10 -8.89
C LYS A 195 20.46 0.55 -7.42
N LEU A 196 19.32 1.15 -7.03
CA LEU A 196 19.07 1.55 -5.65
C LEU A 196 19.15 0.35 -4.68
N ALA A 197 18.55 -0.78 -5.04
CA ALA A 197 18.58 -1.98 -4.20
C ALA A 197 20.01 -2.49 -3.95
N ARG A 198 20.88 -2.47 -4.97
CA ARG A 198 22.27 -2.85 -4.84
C ARG A 198 23.07 -1.85 -4.01
N GLU A 199 22.87 -0.54 -4.23
CA GLU A 199 23.51 0.50 -3.39
C GLU A 199 23.16 0.34 -1.90
N ILE A 200 21.92 -0.02 -1.57
CA ILE A 200 21.51 -0.33 -0.20
C ILE A 200 22.20 -1.61 0.29
N ALA A 201 22.24 -2.65 -0.54
CA ALA A 201 22.82 -3.95 -0.19
C ALA A 201 24.35 -3.93 0.04
N GLU A 202 25.05 -2.94 -0.48
CA GLU A 202 26.48 -2.72 -0.23
C GLU A 202 26.77 -2.19 1.17
N ASN A 203 25.79 -1.56 1.84
CA ASN A 203 25.94 -1.02 3.18
C ASN A 203 25.82 -2.09 4.27
N SER A 204 26.26 -1.77 5.49
CA SER A 204 26.16 -2.67 6.65
C SER A 204 24.68 -3.01 6.96
N PRO A 205 24.27 -4.28 6.87
CA PRO A 205 22.86 -4.66 7.10
C PRO A 205 22.41 -4.39 8.54
N LEU A 206 23.31 -4.47 9.52
CA LEU A 206 22.98 -4.17 10.91
C LEU A 206 22.72 -2.67 11.13
N VAL A 207 23.51 -1.81 10.47
CA VAL A 207 23.31 -0.35 10.56
C VAL A 207 22.05 0.06 9.83
N ILE A 208 21.78 -0.49 8.63
CA ILE A 208 20.56 -0.22 7.89
C ILE A 208 19.32 -0.63 8.70
N ALA A 209 19.34 -1.82 9.31
CA ALA A 209 18.23 -2.30 10.15
C ALA A 209 18.00 -1.40 11.38
N LEU A 210 19.09 -0.94 12.03
CA LEU A 210 19.03 0.01 13.14
C LEU A 210 18.41 1.34 12.70
N LEU A 211 18.93 1.94 11.63
CA LEU A 211 18.46 3.22 11.13
C LEU A 211 16.98 3.16 10.68
N LYS A 212 16.57 2.07 10.03
CA LYS A 212 15.18 1.84 9.66
C LYS A 212 14.27 1.81 10.90
N GLU A 213 14.67 1.11 11.95
CA GLU A 213 13.93 1.05 13.21
C GLU A 213 13.90 2.42 13.91
N GLU A 214 15.02 3.15 13.95
CA GLU A 214 15.10 4.50 14.51
C GLU A 214 14.12 5.45 13.79
N VAL A 215 14.15 5.48 12.46
CA VAL A 215 13.22 6.30 11.66
C VAL A 215 11.77 5.91 11.96
N ARG A 216 11.45 4.61 12.00
CA ARG A 216 10.11 4.11 12.31
C ARG A 216 9.62 4.56 13.69
N VAL A 217 10.47 4.44 14.72
CA VAL A 217 10.12 4.80 16.10
C VAL A 217 10.01 6.32 16.25
N LEU A 218 10.98 7.07 15.72
CA LEU A 218 11.02 8.52 15.88
C LEU A 218 9.93 9.23 15.07
N SER A 219 9.58 8.72 13.89
CA SER A 219 8.46 9.26 13.11
C SER A 219 7.10 9.02 13.78
N ALA A 220 6.99 8.00 14.64
CA ALA A 220 5.80 7.70 15.44
C ALA A 220 5.77 8.44 16.80
N ALA A 221 6.71 9.33 17.09
CA ALA A 221 6.88 9.95 18.40
C ALA A 221 5.81 11.00 18.79
N SER A 222 4.78 11.20 17.97
CA SER A 222 3.60 12.00 18.32
C SER A 222 2.36 11.09 18.45
N PRO A 223 2.27 10.27 19.50
CA PRO A 223 1.17 9.33 19.64
C PRO A 223 -0.15 10.07 19.85
N LEU A 224 -1.22 9.55 19.22
CA LEU A 224 -2.58 9.98 19.56
C LEU A 224 -2.90 9.59 21.01
N SER A 225 -3.58 10.47 21.77
CA SER A 225 -4.11 10.05 23.06
C SER A 225 -5.14 8.92 22.87
N PRO A 226 -5.30 8.01 23.85
CA PRO A 226 -6.30 6.96 23.78
C PRO A 226 -7.72 7.49 23.48
N GLU A 227 -8.11 8.61 24.10
CA GLU A 227 -9.41 9.23 23.85
C GLU A 227 -9.54 9.72 22.40
N THR A 228 -8.50 10.33 21.85
CA THR A 228 -8.51 10.79 20.44
C THR A 228 -8.61 9.59 19.49
N PHE A 229 -7.86 8.52 19.76
CA PHE A 229 -7.93 7.29 18.99
C PHE A 229 -9.35 6.69 19.03
N GLU A 230 -9.94 6.48 20.22
CA GLU A 230 -11.29 5.94 20.37
C GLU A 230 -12.35 6.82 19.72
N ARG A 231 -12.23 8.16 19.83
CA ARG A 231 -13.13 9.08 19.13
C ARG A 231 -13.11 8.89 17.63
N ILE A 232 -11.91 8.78 17.02
CA ILE A 232 -11.78 8.56 15.58
C ILE A 232 -12.33 7.18 15.18
N GLN A 233 -12.06 6.14 15.97
CA GLN A 233 -12.59 4.80 15.73
C GLN A 233 -14.13 4.78 15.87
N GLY A 234 -14.70 5.53 16.80
CA GLY A 234 -16.14 5.71 16.92
C GLY A 234 -16.76 6.34 15.67
N LEU A 235 -16.15 7.40 15.13
CA LEU A 235 -16.58 8.02 13.87
C LEU A 235 -16.51 7.05 12.70
N ARG A 236 -15.46 6.22 12.61
CA ARG A 236 -15.34 5.20 11.57
C ARG A 236 -16.45 4.15 11.67
N ARG A 237 -16.71 3.64 12.88
CA ARG A 237 -17.82 2.68 13.10
C ARG A 237 -19.15 3.26 12.63
N ALA A 238 -19.44 4.52 12.97
CA ALA A 238 -20.66 5.19 12.52
C ALA A 238 -20.80 5.22 10.97
N VAL A 239 -19.69 5.41 10.24
CA VAL A 239 -19.71 5.33 8.77
C VAL A 239 -19.99 3.90 8.29
N TYR A 240 -19.38 2.87 8.88
CA TYR A 240 -19.65 1.48 8.50
C TYR A 240 -21.09 1.05 8.80
N ASP A 241 -21.72 1.65 9.80
CA ASP A 241 -23.12 1.38 10.18
C ASP A 241 -24.13 2.21 9.36
N SER A 242 -23.66 3.10 8.48
CA SER A 242 -24.50 4.03 7.72
C SER A 242 -25.17 3.39 6.48
N GLU A 243 -26.30 3.98 6.06
CA GLU A 243 -26.94 3.66 4.78
C GLU A 243 -26.02 4.00 3.60
N ASP A 244 -25.23 5.06 3.71
CA ASP A 244 -24.28 5.49 2.68
C ASP A 244 -23.19 4.45 2.42
N TYR A 245 -22.72 3.74 3.45
CA TYR A 245 -21.79 2.62 3.26
C TYR A 245 -22.42 1.50 2.44
N GLN A 246 -23.66 1.10 2.77
CA GLN A 246 -24.38 0.06 2.04
C GLN A 246 -24.64 0.49 0.58
N GLU A 247 -25.07 1.73 0.37
CA GLU A 247 -25.27 2.28 -0.96
C GLU A 247 -23.96 2.31 -1.77
N GLY A 248 -22.84 2.70 -1.16
CA GLY A 248 -21.54 2.75 -1.82
C GLY A 248 -21.09 1.37 -2.32
N ILE A 249 -21.20 0.35 -1.48
CA ILE A 249 -20.88 -1.04 -1.83
C ILE A 249 -21.83 -1.56 -2.92
N LYS A 250 -23.14 -1.33 -2.78
CA LYS A 250 -24.13 -1.73 -3.78
C LYS A 250 -23.88 -1.08 -5.14
N ALA A 251 -23.66 0.24 -5.16
CA ALA A 251 -23.39 1.00 -6.38
C ALA A 251 -22.12 0.51 -7.10
N PHE A 252 -21.07 0.14 -6.33
CA PHE A 252 -19.86 -0.44 -6.89
C PHE A 252 -20.12 -1.74 -7.65
N PHE A 253 -20.87 -2.68 -7.05
CA PHE A 253 -21.20 -3.95 -7.72
C PHE A 253 -22.15 -3.74 -8.91
N GLU A 254 -23.07 -2.79 -8.82
CA GLU A 254 -24.02 -2.43 -9.90
C GLU A 254 -23.36 -1.54 -10.98
N LYS A 255 -22.08 -1.16 -10.82
CA LYS A 255 -21.32 -0.30 -11.76
C LYS A 255 -22.02 1.02 -12.08
N ARG A 256 -22.64 1.64 -11.07
CA ARG A 256 -23.30 2.95 -11.15
C ARG A 256 -22.71 3.95 -10.14
N ALA A 257 -23.04 5.22 -10.32
CA ALA A 257 -22.72 6.23 -9.30
C ALA A 257 -23.56 6.01 -8.02
N PRO A 258 -22.95 6.10 -6.81
CA PRO A 258 -23.68 6.05 -5.56
C PRO A 258 -24.50 7.32 -5.33
N ARG A 259 -25.57 7.20 -4.51
CA ARG A 259 -26.46 8.31 -4.13
C ARG A 259 -26.43 8.48 -2.61
N PHE A 260 -25.38 9.10 -2.10
CA PHE A 260 -25.19 9.33 -0.67
C PHE A 260 -26.20 10.32 -0.09
N GLN A 261 -26.68 10.05 1.12
CA GLN A 261 -27.70 10.84 1.83
C GLN A 261 -27.19 11.42 3.17
N GLY A 262 -25.99 11.01 3.60
CA GLY A 262 -25.43 11.38 4.90
C GLY A 262 -26.10 10.64 6.09
N LYS A 263 -26.61 9.43 5.87
CA LYS A 263 -27.36 8.63 6.86
C LYS A 263 -26.72 7.26 7.06
#